data_b67ef96a9a7e2698592046f5eebebb46
#
_entry.id   b67ef96a9a7e2698592046f5eebebb46
#
_cell.length_a   1.000
_cell.length_b   1.000
_cell.length_c   1.000
_cell.angle_alpha   90.00
_cell.angle_beta   90.00
_cell.angle_gamma   90.00
#
_symmetry.space_group_name_H-M   'P 1'
#
loop_
_entity.id
_entity.type
_entity.pdbx_description
1 polymer ?
#
loop_
_entity_poly.entity_id
_entity_poly.type
_entity_poly.pdbx_seq_one_letter_code
_entity_poly.pdbx_strand_id
1 'polypeptide(L)'
;FRDGRKARQEEDRDGDGKPDAIYDFDANEKLVREQVDADHDGHFETIGEYLKGELVRRTAASKSGTPTRVEVHGEGRLQRVELDEDGDGKVDLWNFFDPQGRMEKQEQDRNRDGRVDNWVTLDPATGKESRVLSDENGDGKPDAWRSNDAAGNTVKLEEDKNFDGKPDRVVEFAGGRPTRFSEDANGDGKPEARGELDADGKLVADEKDSDGDGKLDVRTTYQAGVPVREERDTDKDGKMDVATVFEKGKPARQERDTQGTGRFDTVLAFEDGKQAKQQRDTDGDGKPDAWITFDAEGRPAREEADTNQDGRPD
;
A
#
# COMPACT_ATOMS: atom_id res chain seq x y z
N PHE A 1 -48.26 35.93 9.64
CA PHE A 1 -47.73 36.68 10.79
C PHE A 1 -48.19 36.06 12.09
N ARG A 2 -47.38 36.07 13.11
CA ARG A 2 -47.71 35.63 14.46
C ARG A 2 -47.28 36.74 15.42
N ASP A 3 -48.23 37.24 16.25
CA ASP A 3 -47.99 38.35 17.18
C ASP A 3 -47.39 39.60 16.52
N GLY A 4 -47.83 39.91 15.27
CA GLY A 4 -47.36 41.07 14.51
C GLY A 4 -46.00 40.88 13.81
N ARG A 5 -45.34 39.75 13.94
CA ARG A 5 -44.05 39.41 13.33
C ARG A 5 -44.21 38.42 12.18
N LYS A 6 -43.29 38.48 11.21
CA LYS A 6 -43.25 37.56 10.09
C LYS A 6 -42.88 36.18 10.61
N ALA A 7 -43.77 35.19 10.45
CA ALA A 7 -43.56 33.81 10.87
C ALA A 7 -43.44 32.88 9.68
N ARG A 8 -44.11 33.15 8.55
CA ARG A 8 -44.11 32.37 7.33
C ARG A 8 -44.33 33.25 6.10
N GLN A 9 -43.69 32.89 5.00
CA GLN A 9 -43.90 33.44 3.67
C GLN A 9 -44.04 32.26 2.69
N GLU A 10 -44.99 32.38 1.78
CA GLU A 10 -45.21 31.44 0.67
C GLU A 10 -45.17 32.20 -0.64
N GLU A 11 -44.59 31.58 -1.67
CA GLU A 11 -44.47 32.10 -3.02
C GLU A 11 -45.00 31.07 -3.99
N ASP A 12 -46.01 31.47 -4.78
CA ASP A 12 -46.56 30.74 -5.93
C ASP A 12 -45.96 31.47 -7.17
N ARG A 13 -44.99 30.88 -7.82
CA ARG A 13 -44.20 31.48 -8.90
C ARG A 13 -44.76 31.23 -10.27
N ASP A 14 -45.46 30.08 -10.43
CA ASP A 14 -46.06 29.69 -11.71
C ASP A 14 -47.57 30.05 -11.79
N GLY A 15 -48.20 30.38 -10.66
CA GLY A 15 -49.59 30.86 -10.60
C GLY A 15 -50.60 29.68 -10.59
N ASP A 16 -50.21 28.47 -10.23
CA ASP A 16 -51.07 27.27 -10.19
C ASP A 16 -51.92 27.20 -8.90
N GLY A 17 -51.66 28.11 -7.94
CA GLY A 17 -52.37 28.20 -6.66
C GLY A 17 -51.72 27.35 -5.56
N LYS A 18 -50.57 26.73 -5.78
CA LYS A 18 -49.75 26.06 -4.77
C LYS A 18 -48.47 26.82 -4.54
N PRO A 19 -47.89 26.75 -3.34
CA PRO A 19 -46.61 27.41 -3.10
C PRO A 19 -45.46 26.58 -3.71
N ASP A 20 -44.57 27.28 -4.48
CA ASP A 20 -43.31 26.76 -4.97
C ASP A 20 -42.17 27.00 -4.00
N ALA A 21 -42.32 27.98 -3.10
CA ALA A 21 -41.38 28.21 -2.03
C ALA A 21 -42.06 28.53 -0.71
N ILE A 22 -41.51 28.02 0.37
CA ILE A 22 -42.01 28.25 1.73
C ILE A 22 -40.82 28.65 2.60
N TYR A 23 -40.97 29.72 3.34
CA TYR A 23 -40.00 30.28 4.26
C TYR A 23 -40.59 30.39 5.65
N ASP A 24 -40.01 29.72 6.64
CA ASP A 24 -40.42 29.84 8.05
C ASP A 24 -39.41 30.65 8.84
N PHE A 25 -39.88 31.52 9.75
CA PHE A 25 -39.08 32.47 10.51
C PHE A 25 -39.28 32.26 12.03
N ASP A 26 -38.21 32.54 12.81
CA ASP A 26 -38.26 32.51 14.28
C ASP A 26 -38.93 33.79 14.85
N ALA A 27 -39.01 33.85 16.18
CA ALA A 27 -39.58 35.00 16.88
C ALA A 27 -38.81 36.31 16.68
N ASN A 28 -37.58 36.25 16.14
CA ASN A 28 -36.75 37.41 15.79
C ASN A 28 -36.73 37.69 14.29
N GLU A 29 -37.69 37.07 13.54
CA GLU A 29 -37.85 37.19 12.09
C GLU A 29 -36.60 36.68 11.31
N LYS A 30 -35.81 35.79 11.92
CA LYS A 30 -34.71 35.12 11.23
C LYS A 30 -35.22 33.85 10.57
N LEU A 31 -34.77 33.58 9.34
CA LEU A 31 -35.08 32.34 8.61
C LEU A 31 -34.61 31.13 9.40
N VAL A 32 -35.48 30.16 9.57
CA VAL A 32 -35.18 28.86 10.22
C VAL A 32 -35.35 27.68 9.28
N ARG A 33 -36.22 27.78 8.27
CA ARG A 33 -36.44 26.78 7.26
C ARG A 33 -36.83 27.38 5.92
N GLU A 34 -36.34 26.81 4.85
CA GLU A 34 -36.68 27.04 3.46
C GLU A 34 -37.07 25.73 2.79
N GLN A 35 -38.10 25.75 1.96
CA GLN A 35 -38.51 24.61 1.12
C GLN A 35 -38.75 25.15 -0.28
N VAL A 36 -38.22 24.49 -1.29
CA VAL A 36 -38.30 24.93 -2.70
C VAL A 36 -38.71 23.74 -3.56
N ASP A 37 -39.78 23.94 -4.29
CA ASP A 37 -40.24 23.13 -5.42
C ASP A 37 -39.75 23.84 -6.69
N ALA A 38 -38.68 23.27 -7.28
CA ALA A 38 -37.98 23.92 -8.39
C ALA A 38 -38.55 23.56 -9.77
N ASP A 39 -39.18 22.37 -9.87
CA ASP A 39 -39.80 21.89 -11.12
C ASP A 39 -41.32 22.08 -11.18
N HIS A 40 -41.89 22.66 -10.09
CA HIS A 40 -43.33 22.98 -9.95
C HIS A 40 -44.26 21.76 -10.03
N ASP A 41 -43.80 20.61 -9.55
CA ASP A 41 -44.62 19.40 -9.58
C ASP A 41 -45.43 19.18 -8.27
N GLY A 42 -45.25 20.07 -7.29
CA GLY A 42 -45.91 20.06 -5.99
C GLY A 42 -45.13 19.32 -4.90
N HIS A 43 -43.87 18.90 -5.18
CA HIS A 43 -42.95 18.35 -4.20
C HIS A 43 -41.80 19.31 -3.96
N PHE A 44 -41.34 19.42 -2.73
CA PHE A 44 -40.22 20.29 -2.37
C PHE A 44 -38.91 19.45 -2.45
N GLU A 45 -38.13 19.58 -3.54
CA GLU A 45 -36.87 18.86 -3.73
C GLU A 45 -35.75 19.43 -2.88
N THR A 46 -35.87 20.71 -2.46
CA THR A 46 -34.82 21.35 -1.66
C THR A 46 -35.37 21.84 -0.33
N ILE A 47 -34.68 21.46 0.75
CA ILE A 47 -34.98 21.91 2.11
C ILE A 47 -33.71 22.52 2.72
N GLY A 48 -33.78 23.80 3.12
CA GLY A 48 -32.74 24.49 3.88
C GLY A 48 -33.13 24.63 5.34
N GLU A 49 -32.23 24.30 6.26
CA GLU A 49 -32.38 24.50 7.70
C GLU A 49 -31.37 25.57 8.18
N TYR A 50 -31.83 26.48 8.99
CA TYR A 50 -31.06 27.65 9.41
C TYR A 50 -31.01 27.78 10.94
N LEU A 51 -29.85 28.10 11.48
CA LEU A 51 -29.65 28.41 12.89
C LEU A 51 -29.21 29.85 13.02
N LYS A 52 -30.00 30.67 13.75
CA LYS A 52 -29.78 32.12 13.89
C LYS A 52 -29.70 32.89 12.55
N GLY A 53 -30.32 32.31 11.49
CA GLY A 53 -30.30 32.91 10.14
C GLY A 53 -29.13 32.45 9.26
N GLU A 54 -28.25 31.56 9.75
CA GLU A 54 -27.17 30.96 8.96
C GLU A 54 -27.57 29.56 8.53
N LEU A 55 -27.32 29.19 7.28
CA LEU A 55 -27.59 27.87 6.75
C LEU A 55 -26.71 26.83 7.49
N VAL A 56 -27.33 25.79 8.09
CA VAL A 56 -26.64 24.70 8.77
C VAL A 56 -26.81 23.37 8.04
N ARG A 57 -27.89 23.20 7.28
CA ARG A 57 -28.15 22.01 6.49
C ARG A 57 -28.95 22.35 5.24
N ARG A 58 -28.59 21.78 4.11
CA ARG A 58 -29.40 21.75 2.89
C ARG A 58 -29.58 20.33 2.43
N THR A 59 -30.81 19.92 2.21
CA THR A 59 -31.16 18.59 1.70
C THR A 59 -31.75 18.73 0.32
N ALA A 60 -31.23 18.01 -0.66
CA ALA A 60 -31.89 17.75 -1.92
C ALA A 60 -32.48 16.34 -1.88
N ALA A 61 -33.72 16.19 -2.32
CA ALA A 61 -34.44 14.93 -2.30
C ALA A 61 -34.96 14.57 -3.69
N SER A 62 -35.18 13.27 -3.91
CA SER A 62 -35.88 12.75 -5.09
C SER A 62 -37.38 13.07 -5.02
N LYS A 63 -38.13 12.82 -6.10
CA LYS A 63 -39.60 12.94 -6.12
C LYS A 63 -40.32 12.06 -5.09
N SER A 64 -39.69 10.96 -4.66
CA SER A 64 -40.19 10.12 -3.56
C SER A 64 -39.96 10.72 -2.18
N GLY A 65 -39.22 11.85 -2.09
CA GLY A 65 -38.83 12.48 -0.83
C GLY A 65 -37.58 11.87 -0.18
N THR A 66 -36.93 10.88 -0.84
CA THR A 66 -35.68 10.31 -0.35
C THR A 66 -34.53 11.33 -0.55
N PRO A 67 -33.77 11.68 0.48
CA PRO A 67 -32.61 12.56 0.35
C PRO A 67 -31.56 11.93 -0.58
N THR A 68 -31.18 12.64 -1.63
CA THR A 68 -30.10 12.21 -2.56
C THR A 68 -28.80 12.97 -2.31
N ARG A 69 -28.92 14.17 -1.68
CA ARG A 69 -27.76 14.99 -1.32
C ARG A 69 -28.05 15.77 -0.06
N VAL A 70 -27.11 15.76 0.88
CA VAL A 70 -27.16 16.57 2.09
C VAL A 70 -25.87 17.38 2.21
N GLU A 71 -26.00 18.69 2.36
CA GLU A 71 -24.91 19.61 2.67
C GLU A 71 -24.99 19.97 4.16
N VAL A 72 -23.88 19.86 4.86
CA VAL A 72 -23.72 20.26 6.26
C VAL A 72 -22.80 21.47 6.30
N HIS A 73 -23.29 22.55 6.92
CA HIS A 73 -22.57 23.81 7.04
C HIS A 73 -22.26 24.13 8.51
N GLY A 74 -21.14 24.79 8.75
CA GLY A 74 -20.76 25.31 10.05
C GLY A 74 -20.05 26.67 9.90
N GLU A 75 -20.39 27.61 10.73
CA GLU A 75 -19.84 28.97 10.68
C GLU A 75 -19.96 29.63 9.28
N GLY A 76 -21.10 29.37 8.61
CA GLY A 76 -21.39 29.91 7.28
C GLY A 76 -20.61 29.23 6.13
N ARG A 77 -19.95 28.10 6.36
CA ARG A 77 -19.13 27.37 5.37
C ARG A 77 -19.59 25.94 5.20
N LEU A 78 -19.49 25.41 3.98
CA LEU A 78 -19.66 24.00 3.70
C LEU A 78 -18.58 23.19 4.40
N GLN A 79 -18.98 22.20 5.19
CA GLN A 79 -18.08 21.27 5.90
C GLN A 79 -18.12 19.87 5.31
N ARG A 80 -19.32 19.42 4.91
CA ARG A 80 -19.52 18.05 4.41
C ARG A 80 -20.66 18.00 3.41
N VAL A 81 -20.50 17.16 2.41
CA VAL A 81 -21.57 16.72 1.49
C VAL A 81 -21.73 15.23 1.61
N GLU A 82 -22.95 14.79 1.80
CA GLU A 82 -23.38 13.39 1.81
C GLU A 82 -24.19 13.12 0.55
N LEU A 83 -23.93 12.02 -0.13
CA LEU A 83 -24.60 11.59 -1.36
C LEU A 83 -25.12 10.16 -1.20
N ASP A 84 -26.39 9.97 -1.53
CA ASP A 84 -27.03 8.71 -1.81
C ASP A 84 -27.04 8.57 -3.34
N GLU A 85 -26.12 7.78 -3.89
CA GLU A 85 -25.91 7.71 -5.34
C GLU A 85 -26.87 6.75 -6.03
N ASP A 86 -27.39 5.74 -5.31
CA ASP A 86 -28.30 4.74 -5.89
C ASP A 86 -29.78 4.95 -5.49
N GLY A 87 -30.04 5.85 -4.55
CA GLY A 87 -31.41 6.21 -4.14
C GLY A 87 -32.05 5.23 -3.16
N ASP A 88 -31.26 4.39 -2.48
CA ASP A 88 -31.76 3.41 -1.51
C ASP A 88 -32.07 4.03 -0.13
N GLY A 89 -31.72 5.30 0.06
CA GLY A 89 -31.93 6.07 1.28
C GLY A 89 -30.76 6.01 2.26
N LYS A 90 -29.66 5.35 1.89
CA LYS A 90 -28.40 5.38 2.64
C LYS A 90 -27.37 6.23 1.91
N VAL A 91 -26.42 6.75 2.65
CA VAL A 91 -25.34 7.54 2.09
C VAL A 91 -24.23 6.63 1.63
N ASP A 92 -23.81 6.76 0.35
CA ASP A 92 -22.71 6.01 -0.27
C ASP A 92 -21.39 6.80 -0.26
N LEU A 93 -21.48 8.15 -0.20
CA LEU A 93 -20.33 9.01 -0.37
C LEU A 93 -20.39 10.22 0.57
N TRP A 94 -19.29 10.45 1.29
CA TRP A 94 -19.08 11.63 2.14
C TRP A 94 -17.87 12.43 1.66
N ASN A 95 -18.07 13.68 1.30
CA ASN A 95 -17.01 14.63 0.96
C ASN A 95 -16.83 15.62 2.09
N PHE A 96 -15.62 15.80 2.59
CA PHE A 96 -15.28 16.73 3.67
C PHE A 96 -14.45 17.90 3.12
N PHE A 97 -14.71 19.10 3.63
CA PHE A 97 -14.10 20.33 3.14
C PHE A 97 -13.37 21.07 4.24
N ASP A 98 -12.22 21.63 3.90
CA ASP A 98 -11.45 22.47 4.78
C ASP A 98 -12.07 23.88 4.94
N PRO A 99 -11.59 24.73 5.87
CA PRO A 99 -12.12 26.09 6.04
C PRO A 99 -11.98 27.00 4.82
N GLN A 100 -11.19 26.62 3.81
CA GLN A 100 -11.05 27.33 2.54
C GLN A 100 -12.00 26.81 1.46
N GLY A 101 -12.82 25.80 1.78
CA GLY A 101 -13.78 25.19 0.86
C GLY A 101 -13.16 24.20 -0.12
N ARG A 102 -11.93 23.73 0.13
CA ARG A 102 -11.29 22.70 -0.67
C ARG A 102 -11.61 21.33 -0.07
N MET A 103 -11.87 20.35 -0.92
CA MET A 103 -12.07 18.99 -0.46
C MET A 103 -10.75 18.43 0.12
N GLU A 104 -10.80 17.95 1.37
CA GLU A 104 -9.65 17.40 2.09
C GLU A 104 -9.72 15.89 2.27
N LYS A 105 -10.94 15.35 2.31
CA LYS A 105 -11.20 13.94 2.58
C LYS A 105 -12.46 13.48 1.87
N GLN A 106 -12.46 12.23 1.44
CA GLN A 106 -13.62 11.51 0.93
C GLN A 106 -13.71 10.15 1.61
N GLU A 107 -14.93 9.73 1.92
CA GLU A 107 -15.25 8.39 2.41
C GLU A 107 -16.31 7.78 1.48
N GLN A 108 -16.20 6.47 1.20
CA GLN A 108 -17.12 5.77 0.31
C GLN A 108 -17.52 4.43 0.89
N ASP A 109 -18.79 4.08 0.74
CA ASP A 109 -19.35 2.74 0.85
C ASP A 109 -19.52 2.19 -0.58
N ARG A 110 -18.49 1.50 -1.09
CA ARG A 110 -18.48 1.01 -2.47
C ARG A 110 -19.30 -0.26 -2.66
N ASN A 111 -19.33 -1.09 -1.60
CA ASN A 111 -20.02 -2.37 -1.63
C ASN A 111 -21.52 -2.23 -1.24
N ARG A 112 -21.93 -1.02 -0.75
CA ARG A 112 -23.30 -0.66 -0.37
C ARG A 112 -23.88 -1.48 0.78
N ASP A 113 -23.04 -1.89 1.70
CA ASP A 113 -23.48 -2.61 2.90
C ASP A 113 -23.88 -1.68 4.06
N GLY A 114 -23.68 -0.37 3.89
CA GLY A 114 -23.94 0.68 4.88
C GLY A 114 -22.74 1.03 5.74
N ARG A 115 -21.54 0.60 5.36
CA ARG A 115 -20.28 0.92 6.02
C ARG A 115 -19.28 1.49 5.03
N VAL A 116 -18.47 2.42 5.50
CA VAL A 116 -17.37 2.95 4.69
C VAL A 116 -16.30 1.88 4.51
N ASP A 117 -15.95 1.60 3.25
CA ASP A 117 -14.90 0.66 2.85
C ASP A 117 -13.72 1.32 2.13
N ASN A 118 -13.81 2.64 1.85
CA ASN A 118 -12.75 3.37 1.20
C ASN A 118 -12.61 4.78 1.76
N TRP A 119 -11.39 5.17 2.11
CA TRP A 119 -11.05 6.50 2.65
C TRP A 119 -9.97 7.14 1.80
N VAL A 120 -10.23 8.33 1.28
CA VAL A 120 -9.32 9.11 0.48
C VAL A 120 -8.96 10.40 1.19
N THR A 121 -7.67 10.66 1.37
CA THR A 121 -7.17 11.96 1.84
C THR A 121 -6.54 12.70 0.67
N LEU A 122 -6.84 13.99 0.53
CA LEU A 122 -6.32 14.82 -0.54
C LEU A 122 -5.19 15.72 -0.02
N ASP A 123 -4.20 15.96 -0.86
CA ASP A 123 -3.17 16.97 -0.61
C ASP A 123 -3.78 18.37 -0.71
N PRO A 124 -3.70 19.22 0.32
CA PRO A 124 -4.39 20.50 0.34
C PRO A 124 -3.82 21.52 -0.65
N ALA A 125 -2.60 21.33 -1.15
CA ALA A 125 -1.99 22.24 -2.11
C ALA A 125 -2.34 21.88 -3.56
N THR A 126 -2.46 20.59 -3.85
CA THR A 126 -2.66 20.10 -5.23
C THR A 126 -4.07 19.57 -5.50
N GLY A 127 -4.83 19.22 -4.45
CA GLY A 127 -6.13 18.56 -4.55
C GLY A 127 -6.06 17.11 -5.04
N LYS A 128 -4.86 16.53 -5.13
CA LYS A 128 -4.67 15.14 -5.55
C LYS A 128 -4.71 14.20 -4.34
N GLU A 129 -5.03 12.93 -4.60
CA GLU A 129 -4.98 11.89 -3.57
C GLU A 129 -3.57 11.78 -2.99
N SER A 130 -3.43 11.98 -1.69
CA SER A 130 -2.18 11.78 -0.95
C SER A 130 -2.15 10.42 -0.25
N ARG A 131 -3.33 9.93 0.20
CA ARG A 131 -3.49 8.63 0.85
C ARG A 131 -4.84 8.02 0.52
N VAL A 132 -4.85 6.74 0.23
CA VAL A 132 -6.06 5.93 0.03
C VAL A 132 -5.98 4.69 0.92
N LEU A 133 -7.06 4.41 1.61
CA LEU A 133 -7.23 3.22 2.44
C LEU A 133 -8.41 2.42 1.90
N SER A 134 -8.33 1.10 1.93
CA SER A 134 -9.41 0.21 1.51
C SER A 134 -9.61 -0.90 2.53
N ASP A 135 -10.86 -1.19 2.86
CA ASP A 135 -11.32 -2.35 3.62
C ASP A 135 -11.81 -3.37 2.58
N GLU A 136 -11.10 -4.47 2.41
CA GLU A 136 -11.40 -5.49 1.40
C GLU A 136 -12.24 -6.64 1.98
N ASN A 137 -12.16 -6.85 3.30
CA ASN A 137 -12.85 -7.93 3.99
C ASN A 137 -14.20 -7.52 4.60
N GLY A 138 -14.47 -6.19 4.70
CA GLY A 138 -15.73 -5.64 5.23
C GLY A 138 -15.82 -5.63 6.77
N ASP A 139 -14.68 -5.70 7.48
CA ASP A 139 -14.68 -5.68 8.96
C ASP A 139 -14.68 -4.26 9.54
N GLY A 140 -14.57 -3.24 8.70
CA GLY A 140 -14.55 -1.82 9.07
C GLY A 140 -13.16 -1.28 9.34
N LYS A 141 -12.09 -2.04 9.03
CA LYS A 141 -10.71 -1.60 9.13
C LYS A 141 -10.02 -1.69 7.77
N PRO A 142 -9.08 -0.79 7.49
CA PRO A 142 -8.33 -0.87 6.25
C PRO A 142 -7.40 -2.10 6.20
N ASP A 143 -7.39 -2.79 5.05
CA ASP A 143 -6.51 -3.90 4.71
C ASP A 143 -5.47 -3.50 3.66
N ALA A 144 -5.68 -2.38 2.98
CA ALA A 144 -4.73 -1.84 2.03
C ALA A 144 -4.53 -0.32 2.24
N TRP A 145 -3.29 0.12 2.11
CA TRP A 145 -2.88 1.52 2.27
C TRP A 145 -2.02 1.94 1.09
N ARG A 146 -2.46 2.95 0.35
CA ARG A 146 -1.71 3.55 -0.73
C ARG A 146 -1.31 4.98 -0.36
N SER A 147 -0.04 5.31 -0.48
CA SER A 147 0.48 6.67 -0.32
C SER A 147 0.98 7.20 -1.66
N ASN A 148 0.66 8.45 -1.96
CA ASN A 148 1.06 9.12 -3.19
C ASN A 148 1.91 10.37 -2.88
N ASP A 149 2.74 10.77 -3.85
CA ASP A 149 3.46 12.04 -3.82
C ASP A 149 2.55 13.22 -4.22
N ALA A 150 3.08 14.44 -4.13
CA ALA A 150 2.34 15.65 -4.51
C ALA A 150 1.99 15.71 -6.03
N ALA A 151 2.63 14.91 -6.86
CA ALA A 151 2.27 14.76 -8.27
C ALA A 151 1.12 13.74 -8.49
N GLY A 152 0.73 13.01 -7.43
CA GLY A 152 -0.29 11.97 -7.47
C GLY A 152 0.23 10.61 -7.89
N ASN A 153 1.55 10.41 -7.94
CA ASN A 153 2.12 9.10 -8.22
C ASN A 153 2.20 8.28 -6.93
N THR A 154 1.88 7.00 -7.02
CA THR A 154 2.06 6.09 -5.90
C THR A 154 3.54 5.99 -5.53
N VAL A 155 3.84 6.15 -4.23
CA VAL A 155 5.18 5.99 -3.65
C VAL A 155 5.28 4.80 -2.72
N LYS A 156 4.14 4.34 -2.17
CA LYS A 156 4.07 3.17 -1.28
C LYS A 156 2.71 2.49 -1.39
N LEU A 157 2.73 1.17 -1.41
CA LEU A 157 1.55 0.30 -1.25
C LEU A 157 1.82 -0.66 -0.09
N GLU A 158 0.84 -0.82 0.79
CA GLU A 158 0.86 -1.74 1.92
C GLU A 158 -0.39 -2.60 1.85
N GLU A 159 -0.26 -3.90 2.09
CA GLU A 159 -1.36 -4.88 2.01
C GLU A 159 -1.32 -5.79 3.25
N ASP A 160 -2.44 -5.90 3.93
CA ASP A 160 -2.71 -6.85 5.03
C ASP A 160 -3.57 -7.99 4.46
N LYS A 161 -2.95 -9.12 4.13
CA LYS A 161 -3.62 -10.25 3.48
C LYS A 161 -4.21 -11.25 4.46
N ASN A 162 -3.67 -11.26 5.68
CA ASN A 162 -4.13 -12.15 6.73
C ASN A 162 -5.18 -11.49 7.65
N PHE A 163 -5.43 -10.17 7.46
CA PHE A 163 -6.41 -9.36 8.18
C PHE A 163 -6.17 -9.25 9.69
N ASP A 164 -4.89 -9.23 10.10
CA ASP A 164 -4.52 -9.07 11.50
C ASP A 164 -4.33 -7.60 11.92
N GLY A 165 -4.45 -6.67 10.98
CA GLY A 165 -4.32 -5.22 11.16
C GLY A 165 -2.91 -4.71 10.95
N LYS A 166 -2.00 -5.54 10.41
CA LYS A 166 -0.64 -5.16 10.06
C LYS A 166 -0.35 -5.51 8.59
N PRO A 167 0.45 -4.69 7.89
CA PRO A 167 0.81 -5.03 6.52
C PRO A 167 1.71 -6.29 6.44
N ASP A 168 1.25 -7.31 5.70
CA ASP A 168 2.05 -8.48 5.33
C ASP A 168 3.00 -8.18 4.17
N ARG A 169 2.66 -7.17 3.37
CA ARG A 169 3.44 -6.79 2.20
C ARG A 169 3.54 -5.30 2.06
N VAL A 170 4.73 -4.81 1.76
CA VAL A 170 5.02 -3.40 1.46
C VAL A 170 5.74 -3.32 0.13
N VAL A 171 5.31 -2.43 -0.76
CA VAL A 171 5.97 -2.13 -2.04
C VAL A 171 6.25 -0.63 -2.10
N GLU A 172 7.49 -0.26 -2.38
CA GLU A 172 7.93 1.11 -2.61
C GLU A 172 8.07 1.40 -4.10
N PHE A 173 7.71 2.62 -4.48
CA PHE A 173 7.72 3.05 -5.88
C PHE A 173 8.56 4.32 -6.06
N ALA A 174 9.18 4.43 -7.22
CA ALA A 174 9.81 5.66 -7.69
C ALA A 174 9.43 5.90 -9.15
N GLY A 175 8.91 7.10 -9.45
CA GLY A 175 8.45 7.44 -10.79
C GLY A 175 7.34 6.52 -11.34
N GLY A 176 6.47 6.02 -10.44
CA GLY A 176 5.37 5.11 -10.78
C GLY A 176 5.77 3.65 -11.04
N ARG A 177 7.02 3.28 -10.71
CA ARG A 177 7.54 1.90 -10.87
C ARG A 177 7.94 1.33 -9.52
N PRO A 178 7.67 0.05 -9.24
CA PRO A 178 8.12 -0.59 -8.01
C PRO A 178 9.66 -0.65 -8.00
N THR A 179 10.27 -0.35 -6.85
CA THR A 179 11.71 -0.35 -6.66
C THR A 179 12.16 -1.31 -5.57
N ARG A 180 11.31 -1.53 -4.55
CA ARG A 180 11.57 -2.42 -3.42
C ARG A 180 10.28 -3.08 -2.97
N PHE A 181 10.42 -4.24 -2.37
CA PHE A 181 9.34 -4.89 -1.62
C PHE A 181 9.88 -5.51 -0.32
N SER A 182 8.99 -5.70 0.64
CA SER A 182 9.19 -6.56 1.80
C SER A 182 7.91 -7.35 2.10
N GLU A 183 8.06 -8.56 2.62
CA GLU A 183 6.98 -9.49 2.97
C GLU A 183 7.20 -9.97 4.41
N ASP A 184 6.21 -9.78 5.27
CA ASP A 184 6.13 -10.19 6.69
C ASP A 184 4.81 -10.94 6.87
N ALA A 185 4.76 -12.16 6.34
CA ALA A 185 3.52 -12.94 6.26
C ALA A 185 3.08 -13.52 7.61
N ASN A 186 4.00 -13.61 8.60
CA ASN A 186 3.69 -14.10 9.94
C ASN A 186 3.30 -12.96 10.92
N GLY A 187 3.45 -11.67 10.52
CA GLY A 187 3.05 -10.49 11.29
C GLY A 187 3.90 -10.22 12.54
N ASP A 188 5.11 -10.79 12.63
CA ASP A 188 5.99 -10.61 13.81
C ASP A 188 6.82 -9.30 13.75
N GLY A 189 6.73 -8.57 12.63
CA GLY A 189 7.43 -7.32 12.39
C GLY A 189 8.83 -7.49 11.80
N LYS A 190 9.19 -8.71 11.40
CA LYS A 190 10.43 -9.02 10.70
C LYS A 190 10.11 -9.66 9.36
N PRO A 191 10.59 -9.10 8.25
CA PRO A 191 10.24 -9.65 6.95
C PRO A 191 10.92 -10.98 6.69
N GLU A 192 10.14 -11.97 6.19
CA GLU A 192 10.65 -13.23 5.65
C GLU A 192 11.32 -13.03 4.30
N ALA A 193 10.98 -11.97 3.58
CA ALA A 193 11.61 -11.64 2.31
C ALA A 193 11.63 -10.13 2.07
N ARG A 194 12.68 -9.66 1.39
CA ARG A 194 12.74 -8.32 0.81
C ARG A 194 13.55 -8.33 -0.47
N GLY A 195 13.28 -7.39 -1.37
CA GLY A 195 14.00 -7.34 -2.63
C GLY A 195 14.01 -5.97 -3.28
N GLU A 196 14.93 -5.82 -4.22
CA GLU A 196 15.11 -4.63 -5.05
C GLU A 196 14.82 -4.97 -6.52
N LEU A 197 14.23 -4.01 -7.22
CA LEU A 197 13.81 -4.14 -8.61
C LEU A 197 14.49 -3.07 -9.47
N ASP A 198 14.82 -3.42 -10.71
CA ASP A 198 15.30 -2.47 -11.70
C ASP A 198 14.15 -1.66 -12.34
N ALA A 199 14.50 -0.78 -13.27
CA ALA A 199 13.55 0.06 -13.98
C ALA A 199 12.55 -0.74 -14.86
N ASP A 200 12.85 -2.00 -15.17
CA ASP A 200 11.97 -2.90 -15.94
C ASP A 200 11.12 -3.79 -15.02
N GLY A 201 11.24 -3.63 -13.68
CA GLY A 201 10.53 -4.41 -12.68
C GLY A 201 11.11 -5.80 -12.45
N LYS A 202 12.36 -6.05 -12.87
CA LYS A 202 13.06 -7.32 -12.63
C LYS A 202 13.86 -7.26 -11.35
N LEU A 203 13.97 -8.38 -10.64
CA LEU A 203 14.83 -8.49 -9.47
C LEU A 203 16.29 -8.16 -9.80
N VAL A 204 16.89 -7.34 -8.95
CA VAL A 204 18.32 -7.02 -8.88
C VAL A 204 18.95 -7.73 -7.70
N ALA A 205 18.27 -7.76 -6.56
CA ALA A 205 18.65 -8.50 -5.36
C ALA A 205 17.40 -8.90 -4.57
N ASP A 206 17.46 -10.02 -3.88
CA ASP A 206 16.55 -10.39 -2.80
C ASP A 206 17.30 -10.96 -1.60
N GLU A 207 16.63 -10.92 -0.44
CA GLU A 207 17.07 -11.54 0.80
C GLU A 207 15.88 -12.28 1.41
N LYS A 208 16.13 -13.43 2.03
CA LYS A 208 15.11 -14.30 2.61
C LYS A 208 15.55 -14.84 3.95
N ASP A 209 14.59 -14.97 4.85
CA ASP A 209 14.66 -15.83 6.03
C ASP A 209 14.18 -17.22 5.59
N SER A 210 15.10 -18.15 5.42
CA SER A 210 14.76 -19.48 4.87
C SER A 210 14.34 -20.47 5.94
N ASP A 211 14.59 -20.18 7.22
CA ASP A 211 14.31 -21.08 8.34
C ASP A 211 13.32 -20.53 9.38
N GLY A 212 12.89 -19.25 9.22
CA GLY A 212 11.85 -18.64 10.06
C GLY A 212 12.35 -18.17 11.43
N ASP A 213 13.66 -17.92 11.58
CA ASP A 213 14.23 -17.45 12.86
C ASP A 213 14.15 -15.90 13.02
N GLY A 214 13.67 -15.22 12.00
CA GLY A 214 13.52 -13.76 11.93
C GLY A 214 14.80 -13.04 11.52
N LYS A 215 15.76 -13.76 10.90
CA LYS A 215 16.94 -13.19 10.25
C LYS A 215 17.00 -13.63 8.80
N LEU A 216 17.42 -12.70 7.93
CA LEU A 216 17.60 -12.98 6.51
C LEU A 216 18.93 -13.73 6.32
N ASP A 217 18.84 -15.01 5.97
CA ASP A 217 19.96 -15.95 5.89
C ASP A 217 20.33 -16.35 4.45
N VAL A 218 19.54 -15.90 3.46
CA VAL A 218 19.84 -16.10 2.03
C VAL A 218 19.81 -14.75 1.34
N ARG A 219 20.82 -14.47 0.53
CA ARG A 219 20.87 -13.31 -0.35
C ARG A 219 21.15 -13.74 -1.79
N THR A 220 20.34 -13.29 -2.73
CA THR A 220 20.51 -13.56 -4.17
C THR A 220 20.69 -12.26 -4.93
N THR A 221 21.67 -12.19 -5.82
CA THR A 221 21.81 -11.10 -6.79
C THR A 221 21.48 -11.58 -8.19
N TYR A 222 20.92 -10.68 -8.99
CA TYR A 222 20.40 -11.00 -10.31
C TYR A 222 21.00 -10.08 -11.37
N GLN A 223 21.15 -10.61 -12.58
CA GLN A 223 21.43 -9.83 -13.79
C GLN A 223 20.33 -10.08 -14.80
N ALA A 224 19.63 -9.01 -15.19
CA ALA A 224 18.45 -9.09 -16.07
C ALA A 224 17.36 -10.08 -15.58
N GLY A 225 17.19 -10.20 -14.25
CA GLY A 225 16.25 -11.11 -13.61
C GLY A 225 16.69 -12.58 -13.51
N VAL A 226 17.96 -12.88 -13.89
CA VAL A 226 18.53 -14.24 -13.75
C VAL A 226 19.50 -14.23 -12.57
N PRO A 227 19.43 -15.21 -11.64
CA PRO A 227 20.38 -15.33 -10.53
C PRO A 227 21.81 -15.45 -11.05
N VAL A 228 22.73 -14.65 -10.50
CA VAL A 228 24.16 -14.70 -10.80
C VAL A 228 25.00 -15.05 -9.58
N ARG A 229 24.50 -14.75 -8.37
CA ARG A 229 25.15 -15.09 -7.11
C ARG A 229 24.11 -15.32 -6.03
N GLU A 230 24.27 -16.37 -5.23
CA GLU A 230 23.52 -16.64 -4.01
C GLU A 230 24.51 -16.83 -2.85
N GLU A 231 24.21 -16.20 -1.72
CA GLU A 231 24.96 -16.30 -0.48
C GLU A 231 24.03 -16.82 0.61
N ARG A 232 24.55 -17.68 1.50
CA ARG A 232 23.80 -18.29 2.60
C ARG A 232 24.62 -18.27 3.88
N ASP A 233 23.94 -17.94 4.97
CA ASP A 233 24.37 -18.17 6.35
C ASP A 233 23.80 -19.53 6.78
N THR A 234 24.63 -20.57 6.80
CA THR A 234 24.16 -21.94 7.04
C THR A 234 24.35 -22.40 8.47
N ASP A 235 25.22 -21.73 9.24
CA ASP A 235 25.47 -22.00 10.66
C ASP A 235 24.77 -21.03 11.61
N LYS A 236 24.10 -19.99 11.06
CA LYS A 236 23.29 -18.97 11.76
C LYS A 236 24.10 -18.04 12.67
N ASP A 237 25.37 -17.83 12.36
CA ASP A 237 26.24 -16.90 13.10
C ASP A 237 26.06 -15.44 12.66
N GLY A 238 25.29 -15.17 11.61
CA GLY A 238 25.03 -13.84 11.02
C GLY A 238 26.01 -13.48 9.92
N LYS A 239 26.85 -14.43 9.47
CA LYS A 239 27.75 -14.26 8.32
C LYS A 239 27.43 -15.29 7.25
N MET A 240 27.68 -14.93 6.00
CA MET A 240 27.45 -15.82 4.87
C MET A 240 28.58 -16.84 4.77
N ASP A 241 28.26 -18.13 4.96
CA ASP A 241 29.23 -19.26 4.91
C ASP A 241 29.38 -19.88 3.54
N VAL A 242 28.37 -19.71 2.69
CA VAL A 242 28.33 -20.30 1.35
C VAL A 242 28.00 -19.22 0.34
N ALA A 243 28.79 -19.13 -0.73
CA ALA A 243 28.50 -18.27 -1.85
C ALA A 243 28.55 -19.07 -3.15
N THR A 244 27.48 -19.09 -3.92
CA THR A 244 27.38 -19.79 -5.20
C THR A 244 27.25 -18.80 -6.35
N VAL A 245 28.12 -18.90 -7.33
CA VAL A 245 28.06 -18.13 -8.59
C VAL A 245 27.44 -19.01 -9.66
N PHE A 246 26.49 -18.43 -10.40
CA PHE A 246 25.78 -19.10 -11.47
C PHE A 246 26.20 -18.57 -12.84
N GLU A 247 26.36 -19.49 -13.78
CA GLU A 247 26.51 -19.19 -15.20
C GLU A 247 25.44 -19.93 -15.99
N LYS A 248 24.69 -19.19 -16.81
CA LYS A 248 23.58 -19.74 -17.63
C LYS A 248 22.55 -20.55 -16.78
N GLY A 249 22.32 -20.10 -15.54
CA GLY A 249 21.37 -20.73 -14.61
C GLY A 249 21.87 -22.03 -13.94
N LYS A 250 23.14 -22.39 -14.09
CA LYS A 250 23.77 -23.52 -13.40
C LYS A 250 24.87 -23.04 -12.47
N PRO A 251 25.11 -23.69 -11.32
CA PRO A 251 26.29 -23.42 -10.50
C PRO A 251 27.57 -23.57 -11.33
N ALA A 252 28.42 -22.55 -11.30
CA ALA A 252 29.74 -22.56 -11.92
C ALA A 252 30.85 -22.60 -10.87
N ARG A 253 30.65 -21.89 -9.75
CA ARG A 253 31.59 -21.83 -8.63
C ARG A 253 30.82 -21.74 -7.32
N GLN A 254 31.36 -22.37 -6.28
CA GLN A 254 30.88 -22.20 -4.92
C GLN A 254 32.08 -21.99 -3.98
N GLU A 255 31.94 -21.04 -3.08
CA GLU A 255 32.89 -20.73 -2.02
C GLU A 255 32.25 -21.10 -0.68
N ARG A 256 33.04 -21.65 0.25
CA ARG A 256 32.55 -22.03 1.58
C ARG A 256 33.54 -21.60 2.65
N ASP A 257 33.02 -21.11 3.77
CA ASP A 257 33.72 -20.99 5.03
C ASP A 257 33.42 -22.24 5.86
N THR A 258 34.32 -23.22 5.82
CA THR A 258 34.11 -24.49 6.52
C THR A 258 34.62 -24.45 7.95
N GLN A 259 35.33 -23.37 8.32
CA GLN A 259 35.94 -23.18 9.64
C GLN A 259 35.19 -22.14 10.50
N GLY A 260 34.18 -21.46 9.97
CA GLY A 260 33.43 -20.43 10.70
C GLY A 260 34.23 -19.16 11.02
N THR A 261 35.26 -18.88 10.22
CA THR A 261 36.17 -17.74 10.44
C THR A 261 35.66 -16.42 9.86
N GLY A 262 34.64 -16.46 9.01
CA GLY A 262 34.16 -15.36 8.20
C GLY A 262 34.98 -15.17 6.91
N ARG A 263 35.78 -16.16 6.52
CA ARG A 263 36.53 -16.19 5.27
C ARG A 263 36.29 -17.51 4.56
N PHE A 264 36.09 -17.44 3.24
CA PHE A 264 35.95 -18.66 2.43
C PHE A 264 37.30 -19.39 2.34
N ASP A 265 37.35 -20.59 2.86
CA ASP A 265 38.52 -21.48 2.88
C ASP A 265 38.44 -22.59 1.83
N THR A 266 37.29 -22.83 1.25
CA THR A 266 37.05 -23.89 0.28
C THR A 266 36.39 -23.32 -0.97
N VAL A 267 36.93 -23.66 -2.15
CA VAL A 267 36.40 -23.27 -3.44
C VAL A 267 36.11 -24.51 -4.28
N LEU A 268 34.87 -24.60 -4.79
CA LEU A 268 34.39 -25.66 -5.67
C LEU A 268 34.15 -25.07 -7.06
N ALA A 269 34.63 -25.71 -8.11
CA ALA A 269 34.30 -25.38 -9.48
C ALA A 269 33.43 -26.49 -10.08
N PHE A 270 32.45 -26.10 -10.88
CA PHE A 270 31.48 -26.99 -11.51
C PHE A 270 31.59 -26.91 -13.03
N GLU A 271 31.49 -28.06 -13.70
CA GLU A 271 31.35 -28.16 -15.13
C GLU A 271 30.02 -28.89 -15.44
N ASP A 272 29.17 -28.29 -16.24
CA ASP A 272 27.82 -28.78 -16.53
C ASP A 272 26.96 -29.15 -15.30
N GLY A 273 27.18 -28.41 -14.18
CA GLY A 273 26.47 -28.59 -12.91
C GLY A 273 27.00 -29.76 -12.05
N LYS A 274 28.12 -30.37 -12.45
CA LYS A 274 28.84 -31.38 -11.65
C LYS A 274 30.12 -30.81 -11.09
N GLN A 275 30.46 -31.17 -9.86
CA GLN A 275 31.72 -30.76 -9.24
C GLN A 275 32.90 -31.34 -10.04
N ALA A 276 33.76 -30.44 -10.53
CA ALA A 276 34.94 -30.77 -11.32
C ALA A 276 36.24 -30.60 -10.54
N LYS A 277 36.33 -29.53 -9.71
CA LYS A 277 37.52 -29.23 -8.93
C LYS A 277 37.15 -28.72 -7.55
N GLN A 278 38.05 -28.94 -6.58
CA GLN A 278 37.98 -28.33 -5.25
C GLN A 278 39.38 -27.84 -4.86
N GLN A 279 39.41 -26.67 -4.20
CA GLN A 279 40.61 -26.12 -3.59
C GLN A 279 40.33 -25.83 -2.13
N ARG A 280 41.28 -26.04 -1.23
CA ARG A 280 41.14 -25.76 0.21
C ARG A 280 42.36 -25.01 0.71
N ASP A 281 42.11 -23.96 1.48
CA ASP A 281 43.08 -23.25 2.31
C ASP A 281 42.85 -23.78 3.74
N THR A 282 43.73 -24.61 4.25
CA THR A 282 43.58 -25.31 5.53
C THR A 282 44.28 -24.60 6.67
N ASP A 283 45.26 -23.76 6.39
CA ASP A 283 46.02 -23.00 7.40
C ASP A 283 45.56 -21.54 7.53
N GLY A 284 44.74 -21.04 6.59
CA GLY A 284 44.12 -19.71 6.63
C GLY A 284 45.05 -18.59 6.14
N ASP A 285 46.11 -18.93 5.39
CA ASP A 285 47.02 -17.94 4.85
C ASP A 285 46.50 -17.23 3.58
N GLY A 286 45.40 -17.72 3.01
CA GLY A 286 44.72 -17.18 1.82
C GLY A 286 45.19 -17.84 0.52
N LYS A 287 46.01 -18.90 0.60
CA LYS A 287 46.38 -19.74 -0.53
C LYS A 287 45.89 -21.14 -0.34
N PRO A 288 45.53 -21.85 -1.43
CA PRO A 288 45.11 -23.28 -1.31
C PRO A 288 46.31 -24.16 -0.94
N ASP A 289 46.08 -25.11 0.01
CA ASP A 289 47.00 -26.14 0.39
C ASP A 289 46.67 -27.51 -0.22
N ALA A 290 45.45 -27.68 -0.70
CA ALA A 290 44.97 -28.92 -1.26
C ALA A 290 44.09 -28.70 -2.50
N TRP A 291 44.27 -29.55 -3.49
CA TRP A 291 43.47 -29.57 -4.72
C TRP A 291 42.93 -30.97 -4.96
N ILE A 292 41.64 -31.06 -5.33
CA ILE A 292 41.00 -32.29 -5.72
C ILE A 292 40.35 -32.08 -7.08
N THR A 293 40.59 -32.99 -8.01
CA THR A 293 39.86 -33.10 -9.28
C THR A 293 38.93 -34.27 -9.25
N PHE A 294 37.77 -34.15 -9.89
CA PHE A 294 36.71 -35.17 -9.89
C PHE A 294 36.51 -35.71 -11.31
N ASP A 295 36.12 -36.97 -11.40
CA ASP A 295 35.74 -37.64 -12.66
C ASP A 295 34.31 -37.25 -13.08
N ALA A 296 33.88 -37.73 -14.25
CA ALA A 296 32.54 -37.45 -14.78
C ALA A 296 31.40 -38.01 -13.91
N GLU A 297 31.70 -38.97 -13.03
CA GLU A 297 30.78 -39.57 -12.05
C GLU A 297 30.78 -38.84 -10.71
N GLY A 298 31.65 -37.78 -10.53
CA GLY A 298 31.75 -36.98 -9.31
C GLY A 298 32.62 -37.63 -8.22
N ARG A 299 33.46 -38.61 -8.57
CA ARG A 299 34.38 -39.25 -7.63
C ARG A 299 35.74 -38.56 -7.68
N PRO A 300 36.47 -38.43 -6.55
CA PRO A 300 37.83 -37.93 -6.56
C PRO A 300 38.72 -38.73 -7.50
N ALA A 301 39.33 -38.10 -8.48
CA ALA A 301 40.22 -38.71 -9.46
C ALA A 301 41.70 -38.42 -9.19
N ARG A 302 41.97 -37.23 -8.60
CA ARG A 302 43.33 -36.81 -8.24
C ARG A 302 43.28 -35.89 -7.05
N GLU A 303 44.22 -36.07 -6.12
CA GLU A 303 44.48 -35.18 -5.00
C GLU A 303 45.92 -34.72 -5.05
N GLU A 304 46.15 -33.46 -4.75
CA GLU A 304 47.46 -32.79 -4.72
C GLU A 304 47.51 -31.91 -3.46
N ALA A 305 48.71 -31.78 -2.89
CA ALA A 305 48.94 -30.96 -1.73
C ALA A 305 50.13 -30.01 -1.98
N ASP A 306 50.10 -28.84 -1.30
CA ASP A 306 51.24 -27.93 -1.16
C ASP A 306 51.90 -28.23 0.18
N THR A 307 53.01 -28.92 0.14
CA THR A 307 53.76 -29.34 1.35
C THR A 307 54.81 -28.31 1.75
N ASN A 308 55.18 -27.40 0.83
CA ASN A 308 56.18 -26.38 1.02
C ASN A 308 55.62 -24.96 1.25
N GLN A 309 54.27 -24.79 1.22
CA GLN A 309 53.50 -23.59 1.46
C GLN A 309 53.81 -22.46 0.46
N ASP A 310 54.14 -22.80 -0.80
CA ASP A 310 54.37 -21.81 -1.85
C ASP A 310 53.11 -21.43 -2.66
N GLY A 311 51.99 -22.10 -2.38
CA GLY A 311 50.68 -21.90 -3.03
C GLY A 311 50.53 -22.69 -4.34
N ARG A 312 51.35 -23.76 -4.53
CA ARG A 312 51.30 -24.64 -5.71
C ARG A 312 51.37 -26.09 -5.28
N PRO A 313 50.70 -26.99 -6.02
CA PRO A 313 50.83 -28.43 -5.74
C PRO A 313 52.25 -28.94 -5.99
N ASP A 314 52.75 -29.80 -5.08
CA ASP A 314 54.04 -30.48 -5.16
C ASP A 314 53.96 -31.81 -5.92
#